data_b662b472815eb7a6b70f8d2d847185fe
#
_entry.id   b662b472815eb7a6b70f8d2d847185fe
#
_cell.length_a   1.000
_cell.length_b   1.000
_cell.length_c   1.000
_cell.angle_alpha   90.00
_cell.angle_beta   90.00
_cell.angle_gamma   90.00
#
_symmetry.space_group_name_H-M   'P 1'
#
loop_
_entity.id
_entity.type
_entity.pdbx_description
1 polymer ?
#
loop_
_entity_poly.entity_id
_entity_poly.type
_entity_poly.pdbx_seq_one_letter_code
_entity_poly.pdbx_strand_id
1 'polypeptide(L)'
;MMQTGGATAGPVAMAASCVLLGARGVLIRGASGSGKSTLAWSLIREPRPFAFARLVCDDQVLVEAQDGRLLASPVAAIAGRIEIRGLGIVPLAHEPLARIGLLADLTPANDIPRLPQPDDLRSELLGVALPRLAVPMRNPLAAALVLHAMSHLAAGGDLADFSGDDVRV
;
A
#
# COMPACT_ATOMS: atom_id res chain seq x y z
N MET A 1 19.39 35.09 -2.29
CA MET A 1 19.18 33.66 -2.55
C MET A 1 18.36 33.13 -1.39
N MET A 2 17.04 33.14 -1.52
CA MET A 2 16.11 32.66 -0.48
C MET A 2 15.93 31.17 -0.66
N GLN A 3 16.46 30.38 0.29
CA GLN A 3 16.07 28.97 0.43
C GLN A 3 14.65 28.93 0.98
N THR A 4 13.69 28.58 0.15
CA THR A 4 12.36 28.18 0.59
C THR A 4 12.50 26.79 1.22
N GLY A 5 12.79 26.80 2.52
CA GLY A 5 12.64 25.61 3.35
C GLY A 5 11.17 25.24 3.38
N GLY A 6 10.78 24.23 2.60
CA GLY A 6 9.48 23.60 2.74
C GLY A 6 9.37 23.07 4.15
N ALA A 7 8.46 23.62 4.95
CA ALA A 7 8.13 23.08 6.25
C ALA A 7 7.65 21.64 6.02
N THR A 8 8.46 20.67 6.42
CA THR A 8 8.04 19.26 6.51
C THR A 8 6.95 19.22 7.58
N ALA A 9 5.72 19.09 7.14
CA ALA A 9 4.63 18.77 8.06
C ALA A 9 4.98 17.43 8.70
N GLY A 10 4.94 17.34 10.02
CA GLY A 10 5.23 16.11 10.75
C GLY A 10 4.33 14.94 10.32
N PRO A 11 4.61 13.73 10.81
CA PRO A 11 3.87 12.55 10.42
C PRO A 11 2.38 12.66 10.74
N VAL A 12 1.54 12.22 9.82
CA VAL A 12 0.08 12.19 9.93
C VAL A 12 -0.37 10.77 10.19
N ALA A 13 -1.19 10.57 11.23
CA ALA A 13 -1.81 9.28 11.50
C ALA A 13 -3.00 9.07 10.56
N MET A 14 -3.08 7.87 9.98
CA MET A 14 -4.21 7.50 9.14
C MET A 14 -4.63 6.05 9.36
N ALA A 15 -5.93 5.77 9.17
CA ALA A 15 -6.48 4.42 9.24
C ALA A 15 -6.07 3.64 7.97
N ALA A 16 -5.05 2.83 8.10
CA ALA A 16 -4.50 2.02 7.02
C ALA A 16 -3.65 0.89 7.59
N SER A 17 -3.33 -0.10 6.76
CA SER A 17 -2.30 -1.10 7.03
C SER A 17 -1.14 -0.91 6.06
N CYS A 18 0.07 -1.22 6.49
CA CYS A 18 1.24 -1.12 5.63
C CYS A 18 2.10 -2.38 5.74
N VAL A 19 2.48 -2.92 4.59
CA VAL A 19 3.36 -4.09 4.46
C VAL A 19 4.54 -3.74 3.58
N LEU A 20 5.73 -4.04 4.04
CA LEU A 20 6.95 -3.98 3.22
C LEU A 20 7.05 -5.24 2.38
N LEU A 21 7.15 -5.09 1.06
CA LEU A 21 7.44 -6.15 0.09
C LEU A 21 8.79 -5.86 -0.56
N GLY A 22 9.80 -6.66 -0.22
CA GLY A 22 11.16 -6.38 -0.67
C GLY A 22 11.63 -4.99 -0.20
N ALA A 23 11.84 -4.06 -1.13
CA ALA A 23 12.38 -2.73 -0.83
C ALA A 23 11.32 -1.62 -0.69
N ARG A 24 10.04 -1.90 -0.92
CA ARG A 24 8.97 -0.89 -0.94
C ARG A 24 7.73 -1.32 -0.19
N GLY A 25 7.10 -0.36 0.47
CA GLY A 25 5.85 -0.54 1.19
C GLY A 25 4.62 -0.46 0.29
N VAL A 26 3.63 -1.27 0.62
CA VAL A 26 2.25 -1.15 0.14
C VAL A 26 1.42 -0.54 1.25
N LEU A 27 0.83 0.62 1.00
CA LEU A 27 -0.13 1.24 1.91
C LEU A 27 -1.55 0.78 1.52
N ILE A 28 -2.17 0.01 2.40
CA ILE A 28 -3.49 -0.58 2.19
C ILE A 28 -4.52 0.30 2.88
N ARG A 29 -5.39 0.93 2.08
CA ARG A 29 -6.45 1.81 2.54
C ARG A 29 -7.82 1.18 2.28
N GLY A 30 -8.83 1.65 2.98
CA GLY A 30 -10.21 1.20 2.81
C GLY A 30 -11.03 1.41 4.07
N ALA A 31 -12.34 1.29 3.95
CA ALA A 31 -13.26 1.40 5.07
C ALA A 31 -12.98 0.38 6.16
N SER A 32 -13.45 0.64 7.37
CA SER A 32 -13.42 -0.35 8.45
C SER A 32 -14.13 -1.62 8.00
N GLY A 33 -13.54 -2.79 8.26
CA GLY A 33 -14.08 -4.08 7.83
C GLY A 33 -13.93 -4.41 6.34
N SER A 34 -13.20 -3.60 5.56
CA SER A 34 -12.96 -3.86 4.14
C SER A 34 -11.99 -5.01 3.86
N GLY A 35 -11.23 -5.45 4.87
CA GLY A 35 -10.27 -6.54 4.76
C GLY A 35 -8.80 -6.09 4.69
N LYS A 36 -8.46 -4.89 5.18
CA LYS A 36 -7.07 -4.39 5.19
C LYS A 36 -6.11 -5.35 5.89
N SER A 37 -6.41 -5.75 7.11
CA SER A 37 -5.57 -6.67 7.89
C SER A 37 -5.49 -8.05 7.24
N THR A 38 -6.58 -8.53 6.65
CA THR A 38 -6.59 -9.80 5.91
C THR A 38 -5.69 -9.75 4.68
N LEU A 39 -5.73 -8.67 3.91
CA LEU A 39 -4.83 -8.48 2.78
C LEU A 39 -3.37 -8.38 3.24
N ALA A 40 -3.09 -7.59 4.28
CA ALA A 40 -1.75 -7.48 4.86
C ALA A 40 -1.22 -8.84 5.31
N TRP A 41 -2.03 -9.64 6.01
CA TRP A 41 -1.69 -11.00 6.41
C TRP A 41 -1.38 -11.91 5.23
N SER A 42 -2.20 -11.87 4.18
CA SER A 42 -1.99 -12.67 2.97
C SER A 42 -0.67 -12.33 2.27
N LEU A 43 -0.34 -11.04 2.14
CA LEU A 43 0.92 -10.59 1.56
C LEU A 43 2.14 -11.05 2.37
N ILE A 44 2.04 -11.05 3.70
CA ILE A 44 3.13 -11.49 4.58
C ILE A 44 3.32 -13.02 4.50
N ARG A 45 2.24 -13.78 4.38
CA ARG A 45 2.29 -15.24 4.34
C ARG A 45 2.75 -15.78 2.99
N GLU A 46 2.40 -15.10 1.90
CA GLU A 46 2.69 -15.52 0.53
C GLU A 46 3.30 -14.36 -0.27
N PRO A 47 4.55 -13.92 0.03
CA PRO A 47 5.11 -12.72 -0.57
C PRO A 47 5.66 -12.91 -1.99
N ARG A 48 5.67 -14.12 -2.53
CA ARG A 48 6.26 -14.37 -3.85
C ARG A 48 5.67 -13.48 -4.95
N PRO A 49 6.50 -12.92 -5.86
CA PRO A 49 7.91 -13.26 -6.10
C PRO A 49 8.93 -12.54 -5.21
N PHE A 50 8.51 -11.76 -4.22
CA PHE A 50 9.44 -11.07 -3.33
C PHE A 50 10.14 -12.04 -2.37
N ALA A 51 11.39 -11.72 -2.03
CA ALA A 51 12.18 -12.55 -1.12
C ALA A 51 11.60 -12.59 0.29
N PHE A 52 10.96 -11.51 0.72
CA PHE A 52 10.30 -11.41 2.02
C PHE A 52 9.19 -10.36 2.02
N ALA A 53 8.31 -10.47 3.01
CA ALA A 53 7.38 -9.42 3.41
C ALA A 53 7.40 -9.24 4.93
N ARG A 54 7.22 -8.00 5.39
CA ARG A 54 7.12 -7.67 6.80
C ARG A 54 6.01 -6.66 7.05
N LEU A 55 5.37 -6.80 8.20
CA LEU A 55 4.44 -5.79 8.67
C LEU A 55 5.20 -4.48 8.93
N VAL A 56 4.65 -3.35 8.51
CA VAL A 56 5.06 -2.04 9.01
C VAL A 56 4.09 -1.62 10.11
N CYS A 57 2.81 -1.60 9.81
CA CYS A 57 1.76 -1.31 10.78
C CYS A 57 0.41 -1.88 10.33
N ASP A 58 -0.47 -2.16 11.29
CA ASP A 58 -1.87 -2.50 11.03
C ASP A 58 -2.79 -1.50 11.72
N ASP A 59 -3.98 -1.28 11.13
CA ASP A 59 -5.05 -0.40 11.60
C ASP A 59 -4.73 1.10 11.61
N GLN A 60 -3.61 1.53 12.17
CA GLN A 60 -3.12 2.90 12.13
C GLN A 60 -1.65 2.96 11.71
N VAL A 61 -1.35 3.86 10.80
CA VAL A 61 -0.01 4.10 10.30
C VAL A 61 0.31 5.59 10.38
N LEU A 62 1.55 5.92 10.72
CA LEU A 62 2.10 7.26 10.60
C LEU A 62 2.69 7.42 9.20
N VAL A 63 2.25 8.43 8.47
CA VAL A 63 2.70 8.72 7.11
C VAL A 63 3.30 10.11 7.06
N GLU A 64 4.47 10.22 6.43
CA GLU A 64 5.21 11.48 6.30
C GLU A 64 5.74 11.63 4.88
N ALA A 65 5.63 12.84 4.33
CA ALA A 65 6.28 13.20 3.07
C ALA A 65 7.66 13.78 3.36
N GLN A 66 8.70 13.17 2.83
CA GLN A 66 10.07 13.62 2.96
C GLN A 66 10.81 13.49 1.61
N ASP A 67 11.39 14.59 1.15
CA ASP A 67 12.17 14.65 -0.10
C ASP A 67 11.45 14.04 -1.31
N GLY A 68 10.16 14.34 -1.47
CA GLY A 68 9.33 13.82 -2.55
C GLY A 68 8.98 12.33 -2.43
N ARG A 69 9.20 11.73 -1.27
CA ARG A 69 8.90 10.34 -0.97
C ARG A 69 7.88 10.27 0.15
N LEU A 70 7.09 9.23 0.15
CA LEU A 70 6.15 8.94 1.23
C LEU A 70 6.72 7.81 2.10
N LEU A 71 6.86 8.09 3.40
CA LEU A 71 7.36 7.15 4.38
C LEU A 71 6.24 6.71 5.30
N ALA A 72 6.23 5.43 5.66
CA ALA A 72 5.29 4.85 6.61
C ALA A 72 6.04 4.30 7.82
N SER A 73 5.54 4.56 9.01
CA SER A 73 6.06 4.03 10.26
C SER A 73 4.92 3.59 11.19
N PRO A 74 5.17 2.65 12.11
CA PRO A 74 4.15 2.19 13.03
C PRO A 74 3.87 3.23 14.12
N VAL A 75 2.63 3.21 14.61
CA VAL A 75 2.29 3.81 15.91
C VAL A 75 2.86 2.91 17.00
N ALA A 76 3.71 3.44 17.85
CA ALA A 76 4.49 2.66 18.83
C ALA A 76 3.64 1.71 19.70
N ALA A 77 2.45 2.16 20.11
CA ALA A 77 1.57 1.38 20.99
C ALA A 77 1.05 0.08 20.36
N ILE A 78 0.99 -0.02 19.03
CA ILE A 78 0.46 -1.17 18.28
C ILE A 78 1.49 -1.81 17.35
N ALA A 79 2.74 -1.39 17.41
CA ALA A 79 3.80 -1.89 16.55
C ALA A 79 3.97 -3.42 16.69
N GLY A 80 4.17 -4.10 15.56
CA GLY A 80 4.39 -5.54 15.52
C GLY A 80 3.16 -6.39 15.85
N ARG A 81 1.96 -5.84 15.73
CA ARG A 81 0.71 -6.55 16.01
C ARG A 81 -0.24 -6.42 14.84
N ILE A 82 -0.92 -7.51 14.52
CA ILE A 82 -1.98 -7.55 13.51
C ILE A 82 -3.20 -8.25 14.11
N GLU A 83 -4.38 -7.71 13.91
CA GLU A 83 -5.64 -8.34 14.32
C GLU A 83 -6.21 -9.17 13.17
N ILE A 84 -6.33 -10.46 13.37
CA ILE A 84 -6.93 -11.39 12.41
C ILE A 84 -8.23 -11.91 13.00
N ARG A 85 -9.33 -11.64 12.31
CA ARG A 85 -10.65 -12.11 12.75
C ARG A 85 -10.67 -13.63 12.90
N GLY A 86 -11.12 -14.09 14.05
CA GLY A 86 -11.16 -15.51 14.41
C GLY A 86 -9.88 -16.07 15.01
N LEU A 87 -8.75 -15.35 14.89
CA LEU A 87 -7.47 -15.73 15.50
C LEU A 87 -7.08 -14.80 16.65
N GLY A 88 -7.46 -13.53 16.58
CA GLY A 88 -7.11 -12.50 17.55
C GLY A 88 -5.89 -11.68 17.14
N ILE A 89 -5.18 -11.15 18.15
CA ILE A 89 -3.98 -10.33 17.94
C ILE A 89 -2.76 -11.23 17.81
N VAL A 90 -2.11 -11.14 16.64
CA VAL A 90 -0.94 -11.95 16.31
C VAL A 90 0.30 -11.06 16.35
N PRO A 91 1.33 -11.39 17.15
CA PRO A 91 2.61 -10.69 17.10
C PRO A 91 3.39 -11.09 15.85
N LEU A 92 3.97 -10.11 15.18
CA LEU A 92 4.77 -10.30 13.97
C LEU A 92 6.06 -9.50 14.04
N ALA A 93 7.11 -10.02 13.39
CA ALA A 93 8.27 -9.20 13.07
C ALA A 93 7.84 -8.03 12.18
N HIS A 94 8.28 -6.81 12.51
CA HIS A 94 7.88 -5.60 11.80
C HIS A 94 9.08 -4.72 11.48
N GLU A 95 8.87 -3.86 10.48
CA GLU A 95 9.83 -2.83 10.09
C GLU A 95 9.45 -1.50 10.71
N PRO A 96 10.41 -0.73 11.24
CA PRO A 96 10.13 0.56 11.85
C PRO A 96 9.86 1.66 10.83
N LEU A 97 10.22 1.46 9.57
CA LEU A 97 10.08 2.44 8.50
C LEU A 97 10.03 1.75 7.14
N ALA A 98 9.15 2.21 6.27
CA ALA A 98 9.12 1.79 4.87
C ALA A 98 8.84 2.98 3.95
N ARG A 99 9.51 3.01 2.78
CA ARG A 99 9.12 3.90 1.69
C ARG A 99 7.94 3.30 0.95
N ILE A 100 6.84 4.03 0.86
CA ILE A 100 5.65 3.58 0.14
C ILE A 100 5.91 3.61 -1.37
N GLY A 101 5.60 2.52 -2.05
CA GLY A 101 5.70 2.37 -3.49
C GLY A 101 4.36 2.16 -4.19
N LEU A 102 3.31 1.80 -3.44
CA LEU A 102 1.98 1.55 -3.97
C LEU A 102 0.91 1.91 -2.94
N LEU A 103 -0.14 2.57 -3.40
CA LEU A 103 -1.40 2.72 -2.67
C LEU A 103 -2.36 1.63 -3.14
N ALA A 104 -2.77 0.73 -2.26
CA ALA A 104 -3.76 -0.31 -2.53
C ALA A 104 -5.08 0.07 -1.85
N ASP A 105 -6.06 0.47 -2.63
CA ASP A 105 -7.37 0.91 -2.14
C ASP A 105 -8.38 -0.22 -2.24
N LEU A 106 -8.77 -0.77 -1.09
CA LEU A 106 -9.83 -1.76 -1.01
C LEU A 106 -11.18 -1.11 -1.37
N THR A 107 -11.71 -1.51 -2.50
CA THR A 107 -12.87 -0.89 -3.16
C THR A 107 -13.95 -1.94 -3.43
N PRO A 108 -15.24 -1.61 -3.31
CA PRO A 108 -16.31 -2.51 -3.76
C PRO A 108 -16.08 -2.91 -5.22
N ALA A 109 -16.26 -4.18 -5.54
CA ALA A 109 -15.95 -4.72 -6.87
C ALA A 109 -16.69 -3.99 -8.00
N ASN A 110 -17.93 -3.55 -7.75
CA ASN A 110 -18.73 -2.83 -8.74
C ASN A 110 -18.24 -1.40 -9.03
N ASP A 111 -17.42 -0.84 -8.14
CA ASP A 111 -16.85 0.51 -8.28
C ASP A 111 -15.48 0.49 -8.95
N ILE A 112 -14.96 -0.70 -9.29
CA ILE A 112 -13.68 -0.86 -9.97
C ILE A 112 -13.92 -0.96 -11.48
N PRO A 113 -13.35 -0.06 -12.28
CA PRO A 113 -13.47 -0.14 -13.74
C PRO A 113 -12.79 -1.41 -14.26
N ARG A 114 -13.38 -2.05 -15.27
CA ARG A 114 -12.81 -3.24 -15.92
C ARG A 114 -11.47 -2.94 -16.61
N LEU A 115 -11.37 -1.76 -17.19
CA LEU A 115 -10.17 -1.22 -17.82
C LEU A 115 -9.91 0.16 -17.22
N PRO A 116 -9.01 0.26 -16.24
CA PRO A 116 -8.70 1.52 -15.60
C PRO A 116 -8.00 2.46 -16.58
N GLN A 117 -8.31 3.74 -16.49
CA GLN A 117 -7.59 4.78 -17.20
C GLN A 117 -6.29 5.14 -16.44
N PRO A 118 -5.28 5.77 -17.08
CA PRO A 118 -4.04 6.16 -16.40
C PRO A 118 -4.25 6.96 -15.12
N ASP A 119 -5.26 7.83 -15.07
CA ASP A 119 -5.58 8.62 -13.89
C ASP A 119 -6.16 7.77 -12.73
N ASP A 120 -6.82 6.66 -13.02
CA ASP A 120 -7.30 5.70 -12.00
C ASP A 120 -6.14 4.98 -11.29
N LEU A 121 -5.00 4.90 -11.96
CA LEU A 121 -3.81 4.15 -11.53
C LEU A 121 -2.78 5.02 -10.79
N ARG A 122 -3.13 6.26 -10.48
CA ARG A 122 -2.31 7.21 -9.72
C ARG A 122 -3.15 7.91 -8.66
N SER A 123 -2.51 8.32 -7.60
CA SER A 123 -3.11 9.16 -6.56
C SER A 123 -2.04 9.99 -5.88
N GLU A 124 -2.44 11.10 -5.31
CA GLU A 124 -1.57 11.95 -4.53
C GLU A 124 -1.90 11.79 -3.03
N LEU A 125 -0.86 11.69 -2.22
CA LEU A 125 -0.98 11.67 -0.76
C LEU A 125 0.12 12.55 -0.17
N LEU A 126 -0.27 13.52 0.66
CA LEU A 126 0.64 14.52 1.24
C LEU A 126 1.54 15.23 0.21
N GLY A 127 1.00 15.53 -0.97
CA GLY A 127 1.75 16.18 -2.05
C GLY A 127 2.70 15.25 -2.82
N VAL A 128 2.67 13.95 -2.55
CA VAL A 128 3.48 12.96 -3.27
C VAL A 128 2.59 12.12 -4.17
N ALA A 129 2.86 12.13 -5.48
CA ALA A 129 2.18 11.28 -6.44
C ALA A 129 2.72 9.85 -6.38
N LEU A 130 1.82 8.87 -6.32
CA LEU A 130 2.14 7.46 -6.17
C LEU A 130 1.29 6.60 -7.11
N PRO A 131 1.81 5.44 -7.55
CA PRO A 131 0.98 4.42 -8.16
C PRO A 131 -0.16 4.02 -7.21
N ARG A 132 -1.34 3.84 -7.77
CA ARG A 132 -2.55 3.43 -7.06
C ARG A 132 -3.19 2.23 -7.75
N LEU A 133 -3.61 1.26 -6.98
CA LEU A 133 -4.38 0.12 -7.43
C LEU A 133 -5.70 0.04 -6.65
N ALA A 134 -6.82 0.06 -7.35
CA ALA A 134 -8.10 -0.32 -6.75
C ALA A 134 -8.16 -1.85 -6.65
N VAL A 135 -8.33 -2.35 -5.44
CA VAL A 135 -8.30 -3.78 -5.13
C VAL A 135 -9.70 -4.21 -4.66
N PRO A 136 -10.31 -5.25 -5.23
CA PRO A 136 -11.64 -5.66 -4.80
C PRO A 136 -11.63 -6.16 -3.36
N MET A 137 -12.55 -5.59 -2.56
CA MET A 137 -12.72 -5.97 -1.16
C MET A 137 -13.10 -7.44 -1.04
N ARG A 138 -12.54 -8.14 -0.02
CA ARG A 138 -12.87 -9.52 0.34
C ARG A 138 -12.75 -10.50 -0.84
N ASN A 139 -11.89 -10.20 -1.80
CA ASN A 139 -11.63 -11.04 -2.96
C ASN A 139 -10.38 -11.89 -2.70
N PRO A 140 -10.42 -13.21 -2.92
CA PRO A 140 -9.26 -14.08 -2.72
C PRO A 140 -8.07 -13.74 -3.64
N LEU A 141 -8.30 -13.04 -4.75
CA LEU A 141 -7.25 -12.61 -5.66
C LEU A 141 -6.60 -11.26 -5.27
N ALA A 142 -7.09 -10.60 -4.23
CA ALA A 142 -6.58 -9.26 -3.84
C ALA A 142 -5.06 -9.26 -3.64
N ALA A 143 -4.52 -10.24 -2.91
CA ALA A 143 -3.08 -10.35 -2.70
C ALA A 143 -2.31 -10.58 -4.00
N ALA A 144 -2.82 -11.45 -4.89
CA ALA A 144 -2.19 -11.71 -6.19
C ALA A 144 -2.14 -10.46 -7.08
N LEU A 145 -3.20 -9.64 -7.08
CA LEU A 145 -3.22 -8.38 -7.81
C LEU A 145 -2.16 -7.40 -7.29
N VAL A 146 -2.06 -7.25 -5.97
CA VAL A 146 -1.06 -6.37 -5.34
C VAL A 146 0.36 -6.87 -5.64
N LEU A 147 0.62 -8.18 -5.50
CA LEU A 147 1.94 -8.76 -5.77
C LEU A 147 2.34 -8.59 -7.23
N HIS A 148 1.41 -8.76 -8.17
CA HIS A 148 1.66 -8.53 -9.60
C HIS A 148 2.00 -7.06 -9.88
N ALA A 149 1.19 -6.12 -9.37
CA ALA A 149 1.43 -4.70 -9.53
C ALA A 149 2.79 -4.27 -8.94
N MET A 150 3.10 -4.70 -7.73
CA MET A 150 4.38 -4.40 -7.08
C MET A 150 5.57 -5.02 -7.81
N SER A 151 5.43 -6.22 -8.35
CA SER A 151 6.48 -6.87 -9.17
C SER A 151 6.77 -6.08 -10.45
N HIS A 152 5.73 -5.61 -11.13
CA HIS A 152 5.86 -4.77 -12.32
C HIS A 152 6.55 -3.45 -12.00
N LEU A 153 6.13 -2.76 -10.94
CA LEU A 153 6.76 -1.52 -10.46
C LEU A 153 8.22 -1.74 -10.03
N ALA A 154 8.54 -2.86 -9.40
CA ALA A 154 9.90 -3.20 -9.00
C ALA A 154 10.82 -3.44 -10.19
N ALA A 155 10.29 -3.92 -11.30
CA ALA A 155 10.99 -4.09 -12.57
C ALA A 155 11.15 -2.79 -13.37
N GLY A 156 10.65 -1.65 -12.86
CA GLY A 156 10.74 -0.35 -13.51
C GLY A 156 9.56 -0.01 -14.43
N GLY A 157 8.50 -0.83 -14.43
CA GLY A 157 7.26 -0.57 -15.16
C GLY A 157 6.38 0.50 -14.49
N ASP A 158 5.32 0.90 -15.18
CA ASP A 158 4.26 1.78 -14.69
C ASP A 158 2.92 1.03 -14.72
N LEU A 159 2.04 1.25 -13.75
CA LEU A 159 0.70 0.63 -13.77
C LEU A 159 -0.12 1.08 -14.99
N ALA A 160 0.16 2.26 -15.54
CA ALA A 160 -0.47 2.72 -16.77
C ALA A 160 -0.18 1.80 -17.98
N ASP A 161 0.86 0.96 -17.92
CA ASP A 161 1.13 -0.06 -18.95
C ASP A 161 -0.01 -1.08 -19.08
N PHE A 162 -0.84 -1.21 -18.03
CA PHE A 162 -2.03 -2.07 -18.01
C PHE A 162 -3.32 -1.33 -18.37
N SER A 163 -3.26 -0.01 -18.64
CA SER A 163 -4.44 0.75 -19.08
C SER A 163 -4.86 0.33 -20.49
N GLY A 164 -6.17 0.37 -20.73
CA GLY A 164 -6.75 -0.12 -21.99
C GLY A 164 -6.36 0.68 -23.26
N ASP A 165 -5.63 1.79 -23.13
CA ASP A 165 -5.31 2.67 -24.24
C ASP A 165 -4.20 2.12 -25.19
N ASP A 166 -3.43 1.12 -24.77
CA ASP A 166 -2.31 0.57 -25.51
C ASP A 166 -2.47 -0.87 -26.01
N VAL A 167 -3.64 -1.48 -25.85
CA VAL A 167 -3.91 -2.79 -26.48
C VAL A 167 -4.14 -2.60 -27.97
N ARG A 168 -3.07 -2.38 -28.70
CA ARG A 168 -3.08 -2.57 -30.16
C ARG A 168 -3.12 -4.08 -30.43
N VAL A 169 -4.30 -4.55 -30.85
CA VAL A 169 -4.50 -5.87 -31.43
C VAL A 169 -3.78 -5.98 -32.77
#